data_1c3354b428aac97c97aa7ed0a4f59830
#
_entry.id   1c3354b428aac97c97aa7ed0a4f59830
#
_cell.length_a   1.000
_cell.length_b   1.000
_cell.length_c   1.000
_cell.angle_alpha   90.00
_cell.angle_beta   90.00
_cell.angle_gamma   90.00
#
_symmetry.space_group_name_H-M   'P 1'
#
loop_
_entity.id
_entity.type
_entity.pdbx_description
1 polymer ?
#
loop_
_entity_poly.entity_id
_entity_poly.type
_entity_poly.pdbx_seq_one_letter_code
_entity_poly.pdbx_strand_id
1 'polypeptide(L)'
;MKKSEAIRLRGIVEQAAQSLDDKTASEAPALFQRMQYDSSFIKAGTRINWFGVLKQATVDLWDTESSNPDNAPVLWQDIAYKKGIRIIPNTITVTEAFTKGERGWWHDEVYESLVDANVYTPAQYPSGWAVVH
;
A
#
# COMPACT_ATOMS: atom_id res chain seq x y z
N MET A 1 18.59 14.81 22.22
CA MET A 1 18.69 13.36 21.96
C MET A 1 19.97 13.07 21.20
N LYS A 2 20.69 12.05 21.62
CA LYS A 2 21.90 11.63 20.91
C LYS A 2 21.52 10.97 19.59
N LYS A 3 22.38 11.08 18.59
CA LYS A 3 22.15 10.52 17.27
C LYS A 3 21.89 9.00 17.32
N SER A 4 22.64 8.27 18.16
CA SER A 4 22.46 6.82 18.32
C SER A 4 21.10 6.45 18.92
N GLU A 5 20.57 7.27 19.82
CA GLU A 5 19.24 7.07 20.38
C GLU A 5 18.14 7.33 19.34
N ALA A 6 18.31 8.35 18.50
CA ALA A 6 17.38 8.68 17.44
C ALA A 6 17.31 7.53 16.43
N ILE A 7 18.43 6.94 16.03
CA ILE A 7 18.49 5.81 15.11
C ILE A 7 17.78 4.60 15.71
N ARG A 8 18.03 4.31 17.00
CA ARG A 8 17.39 3.20 17.69
C ARG A 8 15.87 3.38 17.77
N LEU A 9 15.41 4.58 18.11
CA LEU A 9 13.97 4.87 18.18
C LEU A 9 13.32 4.76 16.82
N ARG A 10 13.98 5.20 15.76
CA ARG A 10 13.47 5.06 14.40
C ARG A 10 13.30 3.59 14.04
N GLY A 11 14.26 2.74 14.38
CA GLY A 11 14.17 1.31 14.13
C GLY A 11 13.00 0.65 14.87
N ILE A 12 12.74 1.07 16.12
CA ILE A 12 11.61 0.58 16.90
C ILE A 12 10.28 0.99 16.24
N VAL A 13 10.17 2.23 15.79
CA VAL A 13 8.97 2.74 15.11
C VAL A 13 8.73 1.96 13.81
N GLU A 14 9.77 1.76 13.00
CA GLU A 14 9.67 1.03 11.75
C GLU A 14 9.26 -0.43 11.97
N GLN A 15 9.77 -1.07 13.01
CA GLN A 15 9.41 -2.43 13.35
C GLN A 15 7.94 -2.52 13.83
N ALA A 16 7.52 -1.59 14.69
CA ALA A 16 6.14 -1.54 15.18
C ALA A 16 5.15 -1.29 14.05
N ALA A 17 5.54 -0.46 13.07
CA ALA A 17 4.69 -0.15 11.92
C ALA A 17 4.35 -1.39 11.09
N GLN A 18 5.22 -2.41 11.07
CA GLN A 18 4.96 -3.65 10.33
C GLN A 18 3.75 -4.42 10.86
N SER A 19 3.30 -4.14 12.10
CA SER A 19 2.13 -4.80 12.68
C SER A 19 0.82 -4.07 12.39
N LEU A 20 0.85 -2.88 11.78
CA LEU A 20 -0.35 -2.14 11.42
C LEU A 20 -1.11 -2.85 10.30
N ASP A 21 -2.45 -2.73 10.29
CA ASP A 21 -3.22 -3.22 9.16
C ASP A 21 -2.91 -2.39 7.90
N ASP A 22 -3.27 -2.90 6.74
CA ASP A 22 -2.93 -2.26 5.47
C ASP A 22 -3.53 -0.88 5.33
N LYS A 23 -4.76 -0.68 5.79
CA LYS A 23 -5.42 0.63 5.72
C LYS A 23 -4.66 1.67 6.54
N THR A 24 -4.42 1.36 7.83
CA THR A 24 -3.71 2.26 8.73
C THR A 24 -2.28 2.49 8.28
N ALA A 25 -1.60 1.42 7.84
CA ALA A 25 -0.24 1.51 7.33
C ALA A 25 -0.17 2.46 6.13
N SER A 26 -1.14 2.38 5.21
CA SER A 26 -1.15 3.21 4.01
C SER A 26 -1.33 4.70 4.30
N GLU A 27 -1.87 5.04 5.46
CA GLU A 27 -2.03 6.43 5.90
C GLU A 27 -0.71 7.06 6.36
N ALA A 28 0.27 6.23 6.71
CA ALA A 28 1.52 6.70 7.29
C ALA A 28 2.75 6.02 6.65
N PRO A 29 2.97 6.19 5.34
CA PRO A 29 4.13 5.57 4.67
C PRO A 29 5.47 5.97 5.29
N ALA A 30 5.55 7.18 5.87
CA ALA A 30 6.77 7.67 6.48
C ALA A 30 7.23 6.84 7.69
N LEU A 31 6.35 6.02 8.28
CA LEU A 31 6.71 5.11 9.36
C LEU A 31 7.47 3.87 8.87
N PHE A 32 7.48 3.63 7.57
CA PHE A 32 8.10 2.45 6.98
C PHE A 32 9.47 2.80 6.41
N GLN A 33 10.40 1.84 6.50
CA GLN A 33 11.74 2.04 6.02
C GLN A 33 11.76 2.19 4.50
N ARG A 34 12.73 2.96 4.02
CA ARG A 34 13.06 3.00 2.60
C ARG A 34 14.15 1.97 2.33
N MET A 35 14.27 1.56 1.07
CA MET A 35 15.42 0.73 0.67
C MET A 35 16.71 1.54 0.83
N GLN A 36 17.73 0.89 1.38
CA GLN A 36 19.03 1.51 1.66
C GLN A 36 20.13 1.04 0.71
N TYR A 37 19.85 -0.02 -0.07
CA TYR A 37 20.82 -0.67 -0.95
C TYR A 37 22.09 -1.10 -0.22
N ASP A 38 21.92 -1.54 1.03
CA ASP A 38 23.00 -1.96 1.93
C ASP A 38 23.16 -3.48 1.98
N SER A 39 22.46 -4.22 1.10
CA SER A 39 22.45 -5.67 1.03
C SER A 39 21.93 -6.34 2.31
N SER A 40 21.15 -5.62 3.12
CA SER A 40 20.51 -6.22 4.28
C SER A 40 19.37 -7.16 3.85
N PHE A 41 18.97 -8.03 4.76
CA PHE A 41 17.91 -9.01 4.50
C PHE A 41 16.53 -8.35 4.65
N ILE A 42 15.66 -8.60 3.67
CA ILE A 42 14.26 -8.19 3.73
C ILE A 42 13.40 -9.46 3.68
N LYS A 43 12.71 -9.72 4.78
CA LYS A 43 11.87 -10.91 4.89
C LYS A 43 10.58 -10.74 4.09
N ALA A 44 10.08 -11.84 3.53
CA ALA A 44 8.75 -11.87 2.88
C ALA A 44 7.70 -11.30 3.84
N GLY A 45 6.80 -10.47 3.32
CA GLY A 45 5.78 -9.80 4.11
C GLY A 45 6.17 -8.42 4.62
N THR A 46 7.46 -8.04 4.51
CA THR A 46 7.92 -6.71 4.91
C THR A 46 7.39 -5.65 3.96
N ARG A 47 6.81 -4.59 4.52
CA ARG A 47 6.35 -3.43 3.74
C ARG A 47 7.40 -2.34 3.81
N ILE A 48 7.65 -1.69 2.68
CA ILE A 48 8.60 -0.57 2.59
C ILE A 48 7.90 0.66 2.03
N ASN A 49 8.48 1.81 2.31
CA ASN A 49 8.05 3.08 1.72
C ASN A 49 8.77 3.27 0.40
N TRP A 50 8.04 3.09 -0.70
CA TRP A 50 8.56 3.32 -2.05
C TRP A 50 7.94 4.59 -2.62
N PHE A 51 8.64 5.71 -2.42
CA PHE A 51 8.20 7.04 -2.86
C PHE A 51 6.78 7.40 -2.37
N GLY A 52 6.50 7.13 -1.10
CA GLY A 52 5.21 7.47 -0.49
C GLY A 52 4.12 6.44 -0.67
N VAL A 53 4.41 5.34 -1.37
CA VAL A 53 3.49 4.21 -1.57
C VAL A 53 4.09 2.99 -0.90
N LEU A 54 3.28 2.20 -0.22
CA LEU A 54 3.78 0.97 0.40
C LEU A 54 3.85 -0.17 -0.60
N LYS A 55 4.98 -0.86 -0.61
CA LYS A 55 5.18 -2.11 -1.34
C LYS A 55 5.48 -3.20 -0.33
N GLN A 56 4.97 -4.39 -0.56
CA GLN A 56 5.17 -5.54 0.31
C GLN A 56 5.97 -6.62 -0.39
N ALA A 57 7.02 -7.11 0.28
CA ALA A 57 7.84 -8.18 -0.27
C ALA A 57 7.04 -9.48 -0.38
N THR A 58 7.06 -10.11 -1.54
CA THR A 58 6.37 -11.40 -1.78
C THR A 58 7.23 -12.58 -1.40
N VAL A 59 8.55 -12.39 -1.35
CA VAL A 59 9.54 -13.41 -1.02
C VAL A 59 10.65 -12.77 -0.19
N ASP A 60 11.50 -13.60 0.43
CA ASP A 60 12.72 -13.12 1.06
C ASP A 60 13.65 -12.57 -0.02
N LEU A 61 14.25 -11.42 0.24
CA LEU A 61 15.13 -10.77 -0.73
C LEU A 61 16.20 -9.93 -0.01
N TRP A 62 17.12 -9.39 -0.78
CA TRP A 62 18.18 -8.54 -0.28
C TRP A 62 17.94 -7.09 -0.70
N ASP A 63 18.27 -6.16 0.19
CA ASP A 63 18.08 -4.72 -0.06
C ASP A 63 19.15 -4.22 -1.02
N THR A 64 18.89 -4.40 -2.32
CA THR A 64 19.77 -3.97 -3.41
C THR A 64 18.98 -3.18 -4.44
N GLU A 65 19.68 -2.35 -5.21
CA GLU A 65 19.03 -1.56 -6.26
C GLU A 65 18.37 -2.46 -7.31
N SER A 66 19.01 -3.59 -7.65
CA SER A 66 18.44 -4.53 -8.63
C SER A 66 17.18 -5.25 -8.13
N SER A 67 16.94 -5.25 -6.83
CA SER A 67 15.79 -5.89 -6.21
C SER A 67 14.66 -4.92 -5.85
N ASN A 68 14.75 -3.67 -6.28
CA ASN A 68 13.73 -2.67 -5.93
C ASN A 68 12.43 -2.87 -6.71
N PRO A 69 11.32 -2.24 -6.30
CA PRO A 69 10.03 -2.43 -6.96
C PRO A 69 10.00 -2.07 -8.45
N ASP A 70 10.82 -1.12 -8.90
CA ASP A 70 10.86 -0.75 -10.31
C ASP A 70 11.66 -1.73 -11.15
N ASN A 71 12.78 -2.25 -10.61
CA ASN A 71 13.67 -3.17 -11.33
C ASN A 71 13.24 -4.63 -11.21
N ALA A 72 12.57 -5.00 -10.12
CA ALA A 72 12.13 -6.37 -9.86
C ALA A 72 10.69 -6.40 -9.34
N PRO A 73 9.72 -5.96 -10.14
CA PRO A 73 8.32 -5.84 -9.67
C PRO A 73 7.73 -7.17 -9.21
N VAL A 74 8.24 -8.31 -9.69
CA VAL A 74 7.74 -9.63 -9.27
C VAL A 74 8.05 -9.94 -7.80
N LEU A 75 9.04 -9.26 -7.20
CA LEU A 75 9.40 -9.45 -5.79
C LEU A 75 8.50 -8.65 -4.84
N TRP A 76 7.68 -7.77 -5.38
CA TRP A 76 6.88 -6.84 -4.60
C TRP A 76 5.42 -6.87 -5.05
N GLN A 77 4.53 -6.57 -4.12
CA GLN A 77 3.11 -6.37 -4.44
C GLN A 77 2.62 -5.09 -3.79
N ASP A 78 1.62 -4.47 -4.40
CA ASP A 78 0.94 -3.34 -3.79
C ASP A 78 0.04 -3.86 -2.68
N ILE A 79 -0.06 -3.10 -1.58
CA ILE A 79 -1.08 -3.39 -0.58
C ILE A 79 -2.42 -2.85 -1.10
N ALA A 80 -3.54 -3.35 -0.54
CA ALA A 80 -4.87 -3.04 -1.05
C ALA A 80 -5.34 -1.61 -0.77
N TYR A 81 -4.52 -0.80 -0.08
CA TYR A 81 -4.87 0.57 0.31
C TYR A 81 -3.75 1.54 -0.06
N LYS A 82 -4.14 2.78 -0.38
CA LYS A 82 -3.24 3.88 -0.63
C LYS A 82 -3.82 5.12 0.05
N LYS A 83 -3.04 5.76 0.93
CA LYS A 83 -3.46 6.94 1.70
C LYS A 83 -4.79 6.70 2.44
N GLY A 84 -4.96 5.51 2.99
CA GLY A 84 -6.16 5.13 3.76
C GLY A 84 -7.38 4.78 2.94
N ILE A 85 -7.29 4.82 1.61
CA ILE A 85 -8.42 4.52 0.71
C ILE A 85 -8.12 3.23 -0.04
N ARG A 86 -9.09 2.32 -0.06
CA ARG A 86 -8.94 1.03 -0.73
C ARG A 86 -8.78 1.21 -2.23
N ILE A 87 -7.88 0.43 -2.83
CA ILE A 87 -7.68 0.42 -4.29
C ILE A 87 -8.75 -0.47 -4.91
N ILE A 88 -9.43 0.03 -5.94
CA ILE A 88 -10.45 -0.74 -6.66
C ILE A 88 -9.72 -1.75 -7.54
N PRO A 89 -9.93 -3.07 -7.33
CA PRO A 89 -9.30 -4.09 -8.17
C PRO A 89 -9.95 -4.14 -9.56
N ASN A 90 -9.24 -4.70 -10.52
CA ASN A 90 -9.78 -4.86 -11.89
C ASN A 90 -11.00 -5.78 -11.93
N THR A 91 -11.08 -6.72 -10.99
CA THR A 91 -12.24 -7.60 -10.80
C THR A 91 -12.64 -7.54 -9.34
N ILE A 92 -13.85 -7.08 -9.05
CA ILE A 92 -14.34 -6.97 -7.69
C ILE A 92 -15.17 -8.21 -7.36
N THR A 93 -14.76 -8.95 -6.32
CA THR A 93 -15.52 -10.11 -5.85
C THR A 93 -16.65 -9.67 -4.92
N VAL A 94 -17.62 -10.56 -4.69
CA VAL A 94 -18.76 -10.28 -3.81
C VAL A 94 -18.31 -9.90 -2.40
N THR A 95 -17.26 -10.56 -1.90
CA THR A 95 -16.72 -10.27 -0.56
C THR A 95 -15.99 -8.93 -0.48
N GLU A 96 -15.57 -8.39 -1.62
CA GLU A 96 -14.86 -7.12 -1.74
C GLU A 96 -15.75 -6.00 -2.26
N ALA A 97 -17.05 -6.24 -2.41
CA ALA A 97 -18.00 -5.26 -2.95
C ALA A 97 -17.92 -3.94 -2.18
N PHE A 98 -18.08 -2.84 -2.91
CA PHE A 98 -18.11 -1.51 -2.31
C PHE A 98 -19.53 -1.15 -1.88
N THR A 99 -19.66 -0.56 -0.69
CA THR A 99 -20.93 -0.07 -0.21
C THR A 99 -21.16 1.36 -0.71
N LYS A 100 -22.44 1.77 -0.70
CA LYS A 100 -22.78 3.15 -1.07
C LYS A 100 -22.04 4.13 -0.17
N GLY A 101 -21.34 5.09 -0.76
CA GLY A 101 -20.54 6.08 -0.05
C GLY A 101 -19.10 5.66 0.19
N GLU A 102 -18.77 4.40 -0.03
CA GLU A 102 -17.39 3.94 0.12
C GLU A 102 -16.56 4.46 -1.05
N ARG A 103 -15.30 4.89 -0.74
CA ARG A 103 -14.39 5.44 -1.74
C ARG A 103 -13.32 4.41 -2.11
N GLY A 104 -12.83 4.53 -3.34
CA GLY A 104 -11.75 3.68 -3.84
C GLY A 104 -10.92 4.38 -4.90
N TRP A 105 -9.66 3.99 -5.00
CA TRP A 105 -8.78 4.44 -6.07
C TRP A 105 -9.04 3.64 -7.34
N TRP A 106 -9.32 4.34 -8.42
CA TRP A 106 -9.37 3.77 -9.76
C TRP A 106 -8.38 4.53 -10.62
N HIS A 107 -7.26 3.85 -10.92
CA HIS A 107 -6.10 4.49 -11.52
C HIS A 107 -5.61 5.61 -10.59
N ASP A 108 -5.50 6.86 -11.04
CA ASP A 108 -4.97 7.96 -10.26
C ASP A 108 -6.04 8.83 -9.61
N GLU A 109 -7.30 8.41 -9.64
CA GLU A 109 -8.42 9.19 -9.13
C GLU A 109 -9.21 8.42 -8.07
N VAL A 110 -9.79 9.15 -7.12
CA VAL A 110 -10.67 8.59 -6.12
C VAL A 110 -12.12 8.66 -6.61
N TYR A 111 -12.81 7.54 -6.54
CA TYR A 111 -14.22 7.43 -6.86
C TYR A 111 -15.02 7.04 -5.62
N GLU A 112 -16.28 7.46 -5.58
CA GLU A 112 -17.21 7.08 -4.52
C GLU A 112 -18.30 6.20 -5.12
N SER A 113 -18.60 5.06 -4.47
CA SER A 113 -19.67 4.18 -4.93
C SER A 113 -21.02 4.81 -4.65
N LEU A 114 -21.87 4.84 -5.65
CA LEU A 114 -23.23 5.39 -5.57
C LEU A 114 -24.28 4.34 -5.24
N VAL A 115 -23.90 3.06 -5.20
CA VAL A 115 -24.79 1.95 -4.93
C VAL A 115 -24.19 1.00 -3.92
N ASP A 116 -25.04 0.25 -3.21
CA ASP A 116 -24.59 -0.81 -2.32
C ASP A 116 -24.20 -2.06 -3.07
N ALA A 117 -23.37 -2.90 -2.45
CA ALA A 117 -22.91 -4.16 -3.01
C ALA A 117 -22.37 -4.00 -4.45
N ASN A 118 -21.57 -2.94 -4.65
CA ASN A 118 -21.05 -2.62 -5.96
C ASN A 118 -19.86 -3.53 -6.29
N VAL A 119 -20.06 -4.44 -7.24
CA VAL A 119 -19.03 -5.38 -7.71
C VAL A 119 -18.51 -5.01 -9.10
N TYR A 120 -18.84 -3.81 -9.56
CA TYR A 120 -18.42 -3.32 -10.88
C TYR A 120 -17.42 -2.19 -10.72
N THR A 121 -16.41 -2.17 -11.59
CA THR A 121 -15.44 -1.08 -11.62
C THR A 121 -16.05 0.17 -12.25
N PRO A 122 -15.43 1.35 -12.05
CA PRO A 122 -15.87 2.57 -12.76
C PRO A 122 -15.89 2.43 -14.29
N ALA A 123 -15.03 1.57 -14.86
CA ALA A 123 -15.03 1.31 -16.29
C ALA A 123 -16.22 0.44 -16.71
N GLN A 124 -16.62 -0.52 -15.86
CA GLN A 124 -17.74 -1.43 -16.13
C GLN A 124 -19.10 -0.80 -15.88
N TYR A 125 -19.18 0.10 -14.89
CA TYR A 125 -20.45 0.70 -14.48
C TYR A 125 -20.21 2.17 -14.09
N PRO A 126 -20.00 3.05 -15.09
CA PRO A 126 -19.67 4.45 -14.79
C PRO A 126 -20.74 5.18 -13.99
N SER A 127 -22.03 4.85 -14.20
CA SER A 127 -23.12 5.51 -13.48
C SER A 127 -23.24 5.06 -12.02
N GLY A 128 -22.53 4.00 -11.63
CA GLY A 128 -22.47 3.53 -10.25
C GLY A 128 -21.37 4.18 -9.43
N TRP A 129 -20.59 5.08 -10.02
CA TRP A 129 -19.46 5.73 -9.38
C TRP A 129 -19.44 7.22 -9.66
N ALA A 130 -18.92 8.01 -8.72
CA ALA A 130 -18.70 9.45 -8.91
C ALA A 130 -17.25 9.78 -8.57
N VAL A 131 -16.61 10.60 -9.39
CA VAL A 131 -15.25 11.09 -9.12
C VAL A 131 -15.31 12.03 -7.92
N VAL A 132 -14.37 11.83 -6.98
CA VAL A 132 -14.23 12.69 -5.80
C VAL A 132 -13.09 13.70 -6.09
N HIS A 133 -13.41 14.96 -6.00
CA HIS A 133 -12.44 16.04 -6.25
C HIS A 133 -11.85 16.61 -4.98
#